data_3c12e039fbadbc9778c70249ceb710f8
#
_entry.id   3c12e039fbadbc9778c70249ceb710f8
#
_cell.length_a   1.000
_cell.length_b   1.000
_cell.length_c   1.000
_cell.angle_alpha   90.00
_cell.angle_beta   90.00
_cell.angle_gamma   90.00
#
_symmetry.space_group_name_H-M   'P 1'
#
loop_
_entity.id
_entity.type
_entity.pdbx_description
1 polymer ?
#
loop_
_entity_poly.entity_id
_entity_poly.type
_entity_poly.pdbx_seq_one_letter_code
_entity_poly.pdbx_strand_id
1 'polypeptide(L)'
;MIKRIASTPISAGVNWGALASRQCCIFSLAIYFCSFAALQAQSDSSKTSRPDLLQGNSSESARLGAIQALPLDKLDAQGRAKVHAVLANITIFRRMPVRVVDCDPDLYLFLVRHPDVVINIWNTLKISQLQLKQTGPEAFRLIEESGIMANLEYIYSSHDMHLIYAEGIYDGLTFGRQVRGSGVFCLKSGYIRETDGRYYVTSRLDAFISVEPSAVEIVAKALHPLLGFTADNNFTQTIAFVGSLSRTTEQNSRSMQRMATQLNNVQPDVRVQFAKLAEKISEKPSSLALRRVSDLKDLKGVARKDDDSIQR
;
A
#
# COMPACT_ATOMS: atom_id res chain seq x y z
N MET A 1 -13.49 49.67 -27.12
CA MET A 1 -14.41 48.91 -26.25
C MET A 1 -14.24 47.42 -26.57
N ILE A 2 -13.26 46.74 -25.90
CA ILE A 2 -12.90 45.36 -26.15
C ILE A 2 -13.26 44.57 -24.90
N LYS A 3 -14.28 43.69 -25.03
CA LYS A 3 -14.70 42.78 -23.96
C LYS A 3 -13.66 41.66 -23.79
N ARG A 4 -13.06 41.57 -22.62
CA ARG A 4 -12.28 40.42 -22.18
C ARG A 4 -13.20 39.22 -21.98
N ILE A 5 -12.95 38.16 -22.70
CA ILE A 5 -13.53 36.84 -22.45
C ILE A 5 -12.67 36.20 -21.38
N ALA A 6 -13.25 35.99 -20.20
CA ALA A 6 -12.60 35.26 -19.10
C ALA A 6 -12.65 33.77 -19.42
N SER A 7 -11.48 33.17 -19.57
CA SER A 7 -11.30 31.73 -19.64
C SER A 7 -11.34 31.16 -18.22
N THR A 8 -12.35 30.40 -17.87
CA THR A 8 -12.42 29.57 -16.68
C THR A 8 -11.52 28.38 -16.83
N PRO A 9 -10.62 28.09 -15.88
CA PRO A 9 -9.89 26.82 -15.87
C PRO A 9 -10.81 25.71 -15.36
N ILE A 10 -11.05 24.70 -16.18
CA ILE A 10 -11.64 23.43 -15.76
C ILE A 10 -10.58 22.69 -14.92
N SER A 11 -10.58 22.93 -13.62
CA SER A 11 -9.88 22.10 -12.66
C SER A 11 -10.78 20.91 -12.31
N ALA A 12 -10.60 19.79 -13.00
CA ALA A 12 -11.06 18.50 -12.48
C ALA A 12 -10.18 18.16 -11.26
N GLY A 13 -10.37 18.88 -10.17
CA GLY A 13 -9.73 18.64 -8.91
C GLY A 13 -10.35 17.41 -8.27
N VAL A 14 -9.59 16.31 -8.24
CA VAL A 14 -9.81 15.29 -7.23
C VAL A 14 -9.69 16.01 -5.89
N ASN A 15 -10.77 16.04 -5.14
CA ASN A 15 -10.84 16.75 -3.87
C ASN A 15 -10.06 15.99 -2.80
N TRP A 16 -8.75 16.21 -2.74
CA TRP A 16 -7.82 15.62 -1.78
C TRP A 16 -8.15 16.03 -0.33
N GLY A 17 -8.87 17.15 -0.14
CA GLY A 17 -9.25 17.63 1.18
C GLY A 17 -10.28 16.75 1.91
N ALA A 18 -11.11 16.01 1.18
CA ALA A 18 -12.08 15.10 1.79
C ALA A 18 -11.46 13.76 2.22
N LEU A 19 -10.29 13.39 1.68
CA LEU A 19 -9.51 12.22 2.07
C LEU A 19 -8.56 12.52 3.25
N ALA A 20 -8.26 13.80 3.50
CA ALA A 20 -7.27 14.21 4.48
C ALA A 20 -7.72 14.10 5.96
N SER A 21 -9.00 13.85 6.22
CA SER A 21 -9.51 13.91 7.60
C SER A 21 -9.49 12.58 8.37
N ARG A 22 -9.07 11.46 7.77
CA ARG A 22 -9.01 10.17 8.48
C ARG A 22 -7.89 9.27 7.94
N GLN A 23 -6.75 9.27 8.65
CA GLN A 23 -5.86 8.13 8.85
C GLN A 23 -5.35 7.38 7.62
N CYS A 24 -4.18 7.75 7.11
CA CYS A 24 -3.46 6.97 6.13
C CYS A 24 -2.04 6.67 6.61
N CYS A 25 -1.82 5.53 7.26
CA CYS A 25 -0.48 5.02 7.55
C CYS A 25 -0.45 3.50 7.42
N ILE A 26 0.33 2.98 6.49
CA ILE A 26 0.55 1.54 6.30
C ILE A 26 1.20 0.91 7.53
N PHE A 27 1.99 1.67 8.27
CA PHE A 27 2.73 1.20 9.44
C PHE A 27 2.06 1.54 10.78
N SER A 28 1.01 2.36 10.80
CA SER A 28 0.14 2.54 11.98
C SER A 28 -0.75 1.33 12.24
N LEU A 29 -0.39 0.18 11.71
CA LEU A 29 -1.16 -1.07 11.80
C LEU A 29 -1.30 -1.57 13.23
N ALA A 30 -0.53 -1.03 14.15
CA ALA A 30 -0.57 -1.50 15.53
C ALA A 30 -1.41 -0.62 16.47
N ILE A 31 -1.54 0.72 16.23
CA ILE A 31 -2.03 1.57 17.32
C ILE A 31 -2.65 2.88 16.82
N TYR A 32 -3.83 2.84 16.25
CA TYR A 32 -4.70 3.99 16.26
C TYR A 32 -6.05 3.60 16.84
N PHE A 33 -6.14 3.71 18.16
CA PHE A 33 -7.35 3.42 18.92
C PHE A 33 -7.68 4.56 19.87
N CYS A 34 -8.64 5.36 19.56
CA CYS A 34 -9.64 5.82 20.52
C CYS A 34 -10.82 6.49 19.81
N SER A 35 -11.99 6.06 20.22
CA SER A 35 -13.30 6.69 20.13
C SER A 35 -14.14 6.39 18.89
N PHE A 36 -14.98 5.40 18.94
CA PHE A 36 -16.44 5.48 18.95
C PHE A 36 -17.05 4.09 19.07
N ALA A 37 -17.73 3.86 20.17
CA ALA A 37 -18.56 2.69 20.38
C ALA A 37 -19.88 2.83 19.61
N ALA A 38 -20.24 1.82 18.82
CA ALA A 38 -21.63 1.49 18.52
C ALA A 38 -21.76 0.02 18.15
N LEU A 39 -22.58 -0.62 18.91
CA LEU A 39 -23.15 -1.95 18.86
C LEU A 39 -23.66 -2.33 17.46
N GLN A 40 -23.38 -3.54 16.96
CA GLN A 40 -24.42 -4.41 16.41
C GLN A 40 -23.97 -5.85 16.15
N ALA A 41 -24.93 -6.72 16.30
CA ALA A 41 -24.95 -8.14 16.56
C ALA A 41 -24.43 -9.06 15.43
N GLN A 42 -24.04 -10.25 15.89
CA GLN A 42 -23.70 -11.46 15.17
C GLN A 42 -24.84 -11.97 14.28
N SER A 43 -24.50 -12.48 13.12
CA SER A 43 -25.23 -13.60 12.51
C SER A 43 -24.23 -14.64 11.99
N ASP A 44 -24.21 -15.77 12.66
CA ASP A 44 -23.59 -17.01 12.19
C ASP A 44 -24.28 -17.49 10.92
N SER A 45 -23.51 -17.70 9.87
CA SER A 45 -23.90 -18.62 8.80
C SER A 45 -22.67 -19.31 8.24
N SER A 46 -22.47 -20.53 8.67
CA SER A 46 -21.56 -21.50 8.07
C SER A 46 -21.95 -21.77 6.62
N LYS A 47 -21.33 -21.06 5.69
CA LYS A 47 -21.29 -21.43 4.27
C LYS A 47 -19.84 -21.57 3.88
N THR A 48 -19.49 -22.77 3.43
CA THR A 48 -18.23 -23.11 2.73
C THR A 48 -18.18 -22.32 1.42
N SER A 49 -17.93 -21.03 1.52
CA SER A 49 -17.74 -20.13 0.37
C SER A 49 -16.25 -20.02 0.08
N ARG A 50 -15.90 -19.99 -1.22
CA ARG A 50 -14.55 -19.60 -1.66
C ARG A 50 -14.13 -18.37 -0.87
N PRO A 51 -12.87 -18.35 -0.36
CA PRO A 51 -12.40 -17.18 0.39
C PRO A 51 -12.60 -15.94 -0.46
N ASP A 52 -13.35 -14.97 0.06
CA ASP A 52 -13.54 -13.68 -0.61
C ASP A 52 -12.21 -12.94 -0.58
N LEU A 53 -11.50 -12.94 -1.71
CA LEU A 53 -10.21 -12.29 -1.87
C LEU A 53 -10.29 -10.76 -1.71
N LEU A 54 -11.49 -10.19 -1.77
CA LEU A 54 -11.71 -8.76 -1.65
C LEU A 54 -11.84 -8.30 -0.20
N GLN A 55 -11.94 -9.24 0.74
CA GLN A 55 -11.97 -8.98 2.18
C GLN A 55 -10.73 -9.53 2.86
N GLY A 56 -10.30 -8.85 3.94
CA GLY A 56 -9.21 -9.35 4.76
C GLY A 56 -9.62 -10.57 5.56
N ASN A 57 -8.66 -11.44 5.88
CA ASN A 57 -8.90 -12.74 6.50
C ASN A 57 -7.93 -12.97 7.66
N SER A 58 -8.45 -13.35 8.82
CA SER A 58 -7.67 -13.73 10.01
C SER A 58 -7.91 -15.18 10.44
N SER A 59 -8.52 -16.02 9.57
CA SER A 59 -8.78 -17.41 9.89
C SER A 59 -7.49 -18.22 10.07
N GLU A 60 -7.59 -19.30 10.83
CA GLU A 60 -6.47 -20.23 11.04
C GLU A 60 -5.96 -20.83 9.71
N SER A 61 -6.87 -21.20 8.81
CA SER A 61 -6.49 -21.73 7.49
C SER A 61 -5.72 -20.70 6.65
N ALA A 62 -6.12 -19.42 6.71
CA ALA A 62 -5.40 -18.35 6.03
C ALA A 62 -4.01 -18.13 6.65
N ARG A 63 -3.91 -18.22 7.99
CA ARG A 63 -2.65 -18.11 8.73
C ARG A 63 -1.67 -19.22 8.35
N LEU A 64 -2.12 -20.46 8.38
CA LEU A 64 -1.28 -21.62 8.00
C LEU A 64 -0.81 -21.54 6.55
N GLY A 65 -1.71 -21.20 5.63
CA GLY A 65 -1.35 -21.02 4.23
C GLY A 65 -0.40 -19.82 4.00
N ALA A 66 -0.47 -18.78 4.84
CA ALA A 66 0.45 -17.65 4.78
C ALA A 66 1.85 -18.07 5.30
N ILE A 67 1.94 -18.83 6.39
CA ILE A 67 3.20 -19.36 6.94
C ILE A 67 3.89 -20.26 5.91
N GLN A 68 3.18 -21.20 5.30
CA GLN A 68 3.71 -22.09 4.28
C GLN A 68 4.26 -21.35 3.05
N ALA A 69 3.74 -20.17 2.77
CA ALA A 69 4.11 -19.37 1.61
C ALA A 69 5.27 -18.38 1.87
N LEU A 70 5.86 -18.39 3.08
CA LEU A 70 7.06 -17.58 3.41
C LEU A 70 8.31 -18.20 2.77
N PRO A 71 9.22 -17.39 2.24
CA PRO A 71 10.44 -17.86 1.55
C PRO A 71 11.55 -18.20 2.54
N LEU A 72 11.29 -19.09 3.52
CA LEU A 72 12.22 -19.39 4.63
C LEU A 72 13.54 -19.99 4.14
N ASP A 73 13.50 -20.72 3.05
CA ASP A 73 14.67 -21.33 2.39
C ASP A 73 15.62 -20.28 1.76
N LYS A 74 15.08 -19.10 1.44
CA LYS A 74 15.82 -18.00 0.81
C LYS A 74 16.40 -16.99 1.81
N LEU A 75 16.11 -17.16 3.10
CA LEU A 75 16.62 -16.29 4.15
C LEU A 75 17.99 -16.77 4.65
N ASP A 76 18.80 -15.82 5.10
CA ASP A 76 19.99 -16.15 5.89
C ASP A 76 19.61 -16.67 7.30
N ALA A 77 20.59 -17.06 8.09
CA ALA A 77 20.34 -17.61 9.42
C ALA A 77 19.68 -16.60 10.37
N GLN A 78 20.06 -15.32 10.27
CA GLN A 78 19.53 -14.25 11.11
C GLN A 78 18.09 -13.93 10.74
N GLY A 79 17.78 -13.79 9.45
CA GLY A 79 16.41 -13.55 8.96
C GLY A 79 15.47 -14.70 9.33
N ARG A 80 15.92 -15.95 9.18
CA ARG A 80 15.14 -17.12 9.64
C ARG A 80 14.86 -17.08 11.14
N ALA A 81 15.88 -16.77 11.97
CA ALA A 81 15.68 -16.68 13.41
C ALA A 81 14.66 -15.59 13.79
N LYS A 82 14.72 -14.40 13.17
CA LYS A 82 13.76 -13.32 13.34
C LYS A 82 12.33 -13.77 12.99
N VAL A 83 12.16 -14.42 11.84
CA VAL A 83 10.83 -14.93 11.40
C VAL A 83 10.32 -15.99 12.37
N HIS A 84 11.14 -16.98 12.75
CA HIS A 84 10.73 -18.01 13.69
C HIS A 84 10.34 -17.45 15.06
N ALA A 85 11.04 -16.44 15.57
CA ALA A 85 10.70 -15.80 16.82
C ALA A 85 9.29 -15.18 16.80
N VAL A 86 8.91 -14.51 15.70
CA VAL A 86 7.56 -13.94 15.51
C VAL A 86 6.53 -15.06 15.37
N LEU A 87 6.80 -16.07 14.54
CA LEU A 87 5.85 -17.15 14.24
C LEU A 87 5.59 -18.05 15.45
N ALA A 88 6.55 -18.19 16.38
CA ALA A 88 6.38 -18.97 17.61
C ALA A 88 5.33 -18.38 18.56
N ASN A 89 5.09 -17.07 18.52
CA ASN A 89 4.21 -16.36 19.46
C ASN A 89 3.31 -15.34 18.73
N ILE A 90 2.64 -15.75 17.66
CA ILE A 90 1.75 -14.86 16.90
C ILE A 90 0.59 -14.43 17.80
N THR A 91 0.53 -13.14 18.11
CA THR A 91 -0.60 -12.52 18.81
C THR A 91 -1.69 -12.10 17.84
N ILE A 92 -1.31 -11.57 16.66
CA ILE A 92 -2.22 -11.08 15.64
C ILE A 92 -1.75 -11.59 14.29
N PHE A 93 -2.67 -12.16 13.53
CA PHE A 93 -2.50 -12.45 12.11
C PHE A 93 -3.57 -11.74 11.29
N ARG A 94 -3.16 -11.12 10.19
CA ARG A 94 -4.08 -10.55 9.21
C ARG A 94 -3.55 -10.74 7.80
N ARG A 95 -4.33 -11.39 6.97
CA ARG A 95 -4.18 -11.34 5.51
C ARG A 95 -5.02 -10.19 5.00
N MET A 96 -4.38 -9.19 4.41
CA MET A 96 -5.09 -8.05 3.81
C MET A 96 -5.82 -8.48 2.54
N PRO A 97 -6.89 -7.75 2.15
CA PRO A 97 -7.58 -8.02 0.90
C PRO A 97 -6.64 -7.87 -0.30
N VAL A 98 -6.87 -8.65 -1.35
CA VAL A 98 -6.16 -8.47 -2.62
C VAL A 98 -6.62 -7.15 -3.25
N ARG A 99 -5.69 -6.34 -3.69
CA ARG A 99 -5.96 -5.10 -4.42
C ARG A 99 -5.28 -5.13 -5.78
N VAL A 100 -5.98 -4.60 -6.76
CA VAL A 100 -5.51 -4.46 -8.14
C VAL A 100 -5.51 -2.99 -8.49
N VAL A 101 -4.44 -2.50 -9.08
CA VAL A 101 -4.29 -1.10 -9.42
C VAL A 101 -3.62 -0.94 -10.78
N ASP A 102 -4.09 0.02 -11.58
CA ASP A 102 -3.44 0.47 -12.81
C ASP A 102 -2.18 1.26 -12.42
N CYS A 103 -1.02 0.66 -12.61
CA CYS A 103 0.26 1.20 -12.15
C CYS A 103 1.41 0.69 -13.02
N ASP A 104 2.34 1.58 -13.34
CA ASP A 104 3.61 1.17 -13.96
C ASP A 104 4.40 0.25 -13.00
N PRO A 105 4.84 -0.93 -13.47
CA PRO A 105 5.55 -1.91 -12.63
C PRO A 105 6.86 -1.38 -12.05
N ASP A 106 7.62 -0.58 -12.82
CA ASP A 106 8.89 -0.02 -12.36
C ASP A 106 8.65 0.97 -11.20
N LEU A 107 7.60 1.80 -11.32
CA LEU A 107 7.22 2.73 -10.26
C LEU A 107 6.73 1.99 -9.02
N TYR A 108 5.86 1.00 -9.20
CA TYR A 108 5.38 0.20 -8.09
C TYR A 108 6.54 -0.44 -7.30
N LEU A 109 7.43 -1.12 -8.01
CA LEU A 109 8.57 -1.79 -7.39
C LEU A 109 9.53 -0.81 -6.71
N PHE A 110 9.75 0.36 -7.32
CA PHE A 110 10.52 1.44 -6.70
C PHE A 110 9.89 1.91 -5.39
N LEU A 111 8.58 2.17 -5.37
CA LEU A 111 7.87 2.63 -4.16
C LEU A 111 7.81 1.57 -3.06
N VAL A 112 7.73 0.28 -3.42
CA VAL A 112 7.82 -0.82 -2.45
C VAL A 112 9.20 -0.86 -1.80
N ARG A 113 10.27 -0.65 -2.55
CA ARG A 113 11.65 -0.64 -2.03
C ARG A 113 12.04 0.64 -1.32
N HIS A 114 11.34 1.73 -1.61
CA HIS A 114 11.55 3.04 -1.01
C HIS A 114 10.26 3.57 -0.35
N PRO A 115 9.78 2.92 0.72
CA PRO A 115 8.54 3.34 1.40
C PRO A 115 8.67 4.72 2.04
N ASP A 116 9.87 5.18 2.32
CA ASP A 116 10.18 6.53 2.77
C ASP A 116 9.78 7.60 1.73
N VAL A 117 9.86 7.30 0.43
CA VAL A 117 9.36 8.19 -0.63
C VAL A 117 7.85 8.39 -0.50
N VAL A 118 7.08 7.30 -0.33
CA VAL A 118 5.61 7.38 -0.16
C VAL A 118 5.25 8.21 1.07
N ILE A 119 5.88 7.94 2.20
CA ILE A 119 5.63 8.65 3.47
C ILE A 119 6.00 10.13 3.34
N ASN A 120 7.12 10.46 2.71
CA ASN A 120 7.51 11.86 2.51
C ASN A 120 6.58 12.61 1.55
N ILE A 121 6.04 11.95 0.52
CA ILE A 121 5.00 12.54 -0.32
C ILE A 121 3.75 12.83 0.54
N TRP A 122 3.32 11.89 1.39
CA TRP A 122 2.18 12.13 2.29
C TRP A 122 2.41 13.30 3.25
N ASN A 123 3.62 13.43 3.80
CA ASN A 123 3.98 14.54 4.67
C ASN A 123 3.96 15.88 3.90
N THR A 124 4.50 15.91 2.68
CA THR A 124 4.48 17.09 1.80
C THR A 124 3.04 17.50 1.46
N LEU A 125 2.16 16.53 1.25
CA LEU A 125 0.73 16.74 1.00
C LEU A 125 -0.09 16.96 2.27
N LYS A 126 0.52 16.92 3.46
CA LYS A 126 -0.12 17.04 4.78
C LYS A 126 -1.19 15.97 5.05
N ILE A 127 -1.02 14.79 4.47
CA ILE A 127 -1.88 13.61 4.66
C ILE A 127 -1.49 12.84 5.94
N SER A 128 -0.20 12.84 6.28
CA SER A 128 0.36 12.11 7.42
C SER A 128 1.43 12.93 8.14
N GLN A 129 1.67 12.61 9.41
CA GLN A 129 2.78 13.11 10.22
C GLN A 129 3.79 12.00 10.55
N LEU A 130 3.58 10.81 10.00
CA LEU A 130 4.47 9.67 10.16
C LEU A 130 5.87 10.01 9.62
N GLN A 131 6.91 9.66 10.36
CA GLN A 131 8.28 9.81 9.92
C GLN A 131 8.87 8.44 9.62
N LEU A 132 9.38 8.26 8.42
CA LEU A 132 10.11 7.08 8.00
C LEU A 132 11.42 7.52 7.38
N LYS A 133 12.52 7.10 8.00
CA LYS A 133 13.87 7.47 7.55
C LYS A 133 14.66 6.21 7.27
N GLN A 134 15.29 6.17 6.11
CA GLN A 134 16.24 5.10 5.79
C GLN A 134 17.46 5.20 6.70
N THR A 135 17.84 4.09 7.33
CA THR A 135 18.99 3.96 8.24
C THR A 135 20.08 3.03 7.71
N GLY A 136 19.77 2.29 6.65
CA GLY A 136 20.69 1.39 5.94
C GLY A 136 20.12 1.03 4.56
N PRO A 137 20.82 0.23 3.76
CA PRO A 137 20.37 -0.11 2.40
C PRO A 137 18.96 -0.73 2.36
N GLU A 138 18.64 -1.60 3.32
CA GLU A 138 17.36 -2.33 3.44
C GLU A 138 16.68 -2.04 4.80
N ALA A 139 17.09 -0.96 5.50
CA ALA A 139 16.65 -0.68 6.86
C ALA A 139 16.08 0.73 7.00
N PHE A 140 15.02 0.83 7.79
CA PHE A 140 14.30 2.08 8.02
C PHE A 140 13.95 2.22 9.52
N ARG A 141 13.87 3.46 9.98
CA ARG A 141 13.33 3.81 11.28
C ARG A 141 12.03 4.58 11.13
N LEU A 142 11.00 4.07 11.78
CA LEU A 142 9.68 4.65 11.87
C LEU A 142 9.51 5.36 13.20
N ILE A 143 8.93 6.56 13.18
CA ILE A 143 8.50 7.31 14.36
C ILE A 143 7.13 7.91 14.07
N GLU A 144 6.20 7.70 14.99
CA GLU A 144 4.86 8.25 14.92
C GLU A 144 4.52 8.99 16.22
N GLU A 145 3.83 10.12 16.12
CA GLU A 145 3.49 10.98 17.26
C GLU A 145 2.58 10.30 18.28
N SER A 146 1.84 9.25 17.89
CA SER A 146 1.04 8.44 18.79
C SER A 146 1.85 7.62 19.80
N GLY A 147 3.19 7.60 19.66
CA GLY A 147 4.11 6.88 20.54
C GLY A 147 4.71 5.61 19.94
N ILE A 148 4.56 5.37 18.64
CA ILE A 148 5.20 4.23 17.97
C ILE A 148 6.63 4.61 17.56
N MET A 149 7.57 3.76 17.90
CA MET A 149 8.92 3.75 17.37
C MET A 149 9.28 2.33 16.93
N ALA A 150 9.67 2.15 15.68
CA ALA A 150 10.01 0.84 15.14
C ALA A 150 11.21 0.90 14.19
N ASN A 151 12.00 -0.16 14.17
CA ASN A 151 12.99 -0.44 13.14
C ASN A 151 12.41 -1.46 12.18
N LEU A 152 12.55 -1.22 10.89
CA LEU A 152 12.09 -2.09 9.82
C LEU A 152 13.30 -2.54 9.00
N GLU A 153 13.29 -3.77 8.56
CA GLU A 153 14.34 -4.37 7.74
C GLU A 153 13.72 -5.26 6.67
N TYR A 154 14.10 -5.06 5.42
CA TYR A 154 13.79 -5.98 4.34
C TYR A 154 14.74 -7.17 4.43
N ILE A 155 14.26 -8.29 4.95
CA ILE A 155 15.03 -9.53 5.11
C ILE A 155 14.96 -10.45 3.88
N TYR A 156 14.09 -10.13 2.93
CA TYR A 156 14.05 -10.73 1.60
C TYR A 156 13.34 -9.78 0.62
N SER A 157 13.91 -9.64 -0.57
CA SER A 157 13.32 -8.84 -1.65
C SER A 157 13.50 -9.53 -2.99
N SER A 158 12.41 -9.68 -3.73
CA SER A 158 12.39 -10.11 -5.13
C SER A 158 11.52 -9.17 -5.96
N HIS A 159 11.27 -9.52 -7.22
CA HIS A 159 10.35 -8.76 -8.07
C HIS A 159 8.89 -8.87 -7.60
N ASP A 160 8.50 -10.00 -7.06
CA ASP A 160 7.13 -10.38 -6.73
C ASP A 160 6.87 -10.58 -5.23
N MET A 161 7.91 -10.55 -4.40
CA MET A 161 7.79 -10.77 -2.96
C MET A 161 8.79 -9.96 -2.16
N HIS A 162 8.27 -9.31 -1.11
CA HIS A 162 9.10 -8.60 -0.12
C HIS A 162 8.70 -9.07 1.27
N LEU A 163 9.71 -9.48 2.05
CA LEU A 163 9.54 -9.88 3.45
C LEU A 163 10.22 -8.85 4.33
N ILE A 164 9.42 -8.20 5.17
CA ILE A 164 9.87 -7.13 6.04
C ILE A 164 9.74 -7.62 7.48
N TYR A 165 10.81 -7.54 8.24
CA TYR A 165 10.81 -7.68 9.69
C TYR A 165 10.72 -6.30 10.31
N ALA A 166 9.92 -6.18 11.35
CA ALA A 166 9.84 -4.96 12.15
C ALA A 166 9.93 -5.32 13.63
N GLU A 167 10.61 -4.48 14.39
CA GLU A 167 10.62 -4.54 15.86
C GLU A 167 10.48 -3.13 16.42
N GLY A 168 9.75 -2.99 17.50
CA GLY A 168 9.49 -1.66 18.02
C GLY A 168 8.80 -1.65 19.37
N ILE A 169 8.51 -0.43 19.78
CA ILE A 169 7.82 -0.12 21.02
C ILE A 169 6.65 0.80 20.72
N TYR A 170 5.63 0.67 21.51
CA TYR A 170 4.57 1.65 21.67
C TYR A 170 4.63 2.22 23.09
N ASP A 171 4.75 3.53 23.18
CA ASP A 171 4.82 4.29 24.42
C ASP A 171 3.78 5.40 24.45
N GLY A 172 2.55 5.07 24.06
CA GLY A 172 1.42 5.98 24.03
C GLY A 172 0.47 5.78 25.19
N LEU A 173 -0.47 6.71 25.34
CA LEU A 173 -1.42 6.73 26.46
C LEU A 173 -2.42 5.58 26.45
N THR A 174 -2.64 4.91 25.30
CA THR A 174 -3.72 3.91 25.14
C THR A 174 -3.60 2.74 26.09
N PHE A 175 -2.38 2.27 26.38
CA PHE A 175 -2.17 1.09 27.22
C PHE A 175 -1.68 1.40 28.65
N GLY A 176 -1.40 2.69 28.93
CA GLY A 176 -0.89 3.12 30.25
C GLY A 176 0.51 2.58 30.59
N ARG A 177 1.18 1.92 29.63
CA ARG A 177 2.53 1.37 29.75
C ARG A 177 3.15 1.16 28.37
N GLN A 178 4.46 1.04 28.34
CA GLN A 178 5.19 0.68 27.13
C GLN A 178 4.87 -0.78 26.74
N VAL A 179 4.60 -1.01 25.45
CA VAL A 179 4.39 -2.34 24.84
C VAL A 179 5.45 -2.58 23.80
N ARG A 180 6.15 -3.72 23.90
CA ARG A 180 7.14 -4.17 22.93
C ARG A 180 6.54 -5.20 22.00
N GLY A 181 6.93 -5.15 20.72
CA GLY A 181 6.46 -6.11 19.74
C GLY A 181 7.39 -6.24 18.56
N SER A 182 7.19 -7.31 17.83
CA SER A 182 7.83 -7.56 16.53
C SER A 182 6.82 -8.05 15.52
N GLY A 183 7.12 -7.89 14.25
CA GLY A 183 6.24 -8.32 13.18
C GLY A 183 6.99 -8.80 11.95
N VAL A 184 6.31 -9.65 11.19
CA VAL A 184 6.74 -10.09 9.86
C VAL A 184 5.63 -9.74 8.89
N PHE A 185 6.00 -9.03 7.83
CA PHE A 185 5.08 -8.56 6.80
C PHE A 185 5.52 -9.12 5.46
N CYS A 186 4.68 -9.94 4.83
CA CYS A 186 4.94 -10.55 3.54
C CYS A 186 4.06 -9.88 2.47
N LEU A 187 4.65 -8.97 1.69
CA LEU A 187 4.00 -8.36 0.55
C LEU A 187 4.24 -9.21 -0.69
N LYS A 188 3.16 -9.66 -1.33
CA LYS A 188 3.19 -10.38 -2.60
C LYS A 188 2.57 -9.51 -3.68
N SER A 189 3.25 -9.41 -4.82
CA SER A 189 2.85 -8.61 -5.96
C SER A 189 2.77 -9.47 -7.22
N GLY A 190 1.79 -9.21 -8.07
CA GLY A 190 1.68 -9.81 -9.39
C GLY A 190 1.52 -8.72 -10.44
N TYR A 191 1.98 -8.97 -11.64
CA TYR A 191 2.00 -7.99 -12.72
C TYR A 191 1.30 -8.58 -13.93
N ILE A 192 0.30 -7.87 -14.44
CA ILE A 192 -0.49 -8.28 -15.61
C ILE A 192 -0.39 -7.15 -16.62
N ARG A 193 -0.06 -7.51 -17.86
CA ARG A 193 -0.13 -6.59 -18.99
C ARG A 193 -1.34 -6.94 -19.83
N GLU A 194 -2.27 -6.00 -19.94
CA GLU A 194 -3.45 -6.15 -20.77
C GLU A 194 -3.11 -6.02 -22.28
N THR A 195 -4.03 -6.47 -23.11
CA THR A 195 -3.87 -6.45 -24.57
C THR A 195 -3.73 -5.04 -25.14
N ASP A 196 -4.28 -4.04 -24.45
CA ASP A 196 -4.15 -2.61 -24.78
C ASP A 196 -2.79 -2.01 -24.34
N GLY A 197 -1.93 -2.83 -23.71
CA GLY A 197 -0.59 -2.42 -23.28
C GLY A 197 -0.51 -1.84 -21.87
N ARG A 198 -1.64 -1.68 -21.16
CA ARG A 198 -1.66 -1.21 -19.76
C ARG A 198 -1.16 -2.30 -18.81
N TYR A 199 -0.59 -1.84 -17.71
CA TYR A 199 -0.16 -2.71 -16.63
C TYR A 199 -1.08 -2.59 -15.42
N TYR A 200 -1.42 -3.75 -14.86
CA TYR A 200 -2.09 -3.85 -13.57
C TYR A 200 -1.21 -4.58 -12.59
N VAL A 201 -1.09 -4.02 -11.40
CA VAL A 201 -0.37 -4.64 -10.30
C VAL A 201 -1.37 -5.15 -9.28
N THR A 202 -1.26 -6.44 -8.94
CA THR A 202 -1.99 -7.05 -7.83
C THR A 202 -1.12 -7.00 -6.59
N SER A 203 -1.70 -6.71 -5.45
CA SER A 203 -0.97 -6.65 -4.17
C SER A 203 -1.75 -7.35 -3.08
N ARG A 204 -1.05 -8.13 -2.24
CA ARG A 204 -1.57 -8.78 -1.04
C ARG A 204 -0.51 -8.74 0.05
N LEU A 205 -0.91 -8.34 1.24
CA LEU A 205 -0.04 -8.30 2.41
C LEU A 205 -0.53 -9.30 3.45
N ASP A 206 0.35 -10.18 3.91
CA ASP A 206 0.16 -11.05 5.07
C ASP A 206 0.98 -10.46 6.24
N ALA A 207 0.34 -10.16 7.37
CA ALA A 207 0.95 -9.57 8.54
C ALA A 207 0.88 -10.52 9.73
N PHE A 208 2.03 -10.77 10.35
CA PHE A 208 2.17 -11.56 11.58
C PHE A 208 2.78 -10.65 12.64
N ILE A 209 2.13 -10.52 13.78
CA ILE A 209 2.57 -9.65 14.86
C ILE A 209 2.65 -10.47 16.15
N SER A 210 3.76 -10.33 16.86
CA SER A 210 4.01 -10.85 18.20
C SER A 210 4.24 -9.68 19.15
N VAL A 211 3.56 -9.69 20.29
CA VAL A 211 3.79 -8.73 21.36
C VAL A 211 4.29 -9.45 22.61
N GLU A 212 4.96 -8.73 23.49
CA GLU A 212 5.45 -9.31 24.75
C GLU A 212 4.31 -9.97 25.55
N PRO A 213 4.54 -11.11 26.25
CA PRO A 213 3.49 -11.87 26.92
C PRO A 213 2.67 -11.05 27.93
N SER A 214 3.31 -10.13 28.61
CA SER A 214 2.67 -9.25 29.59
C SER A 214 1.69 -8.23 28.97
N ALA A 215 1.74 -8.03 27.67
CA ALA A 215 0.86 -7.10 26.94
C ALA A 215 -0.23 -7.80 26.12
N VAL A 216 -0.16 -9.12 25.93
CA VAL A 216 -1.07 -9.88 25.05
C VAL A 216 -2.54 -9.63 25.41
N GLU A 217 -2.90 -9.72 26.69
CA GLU A 217 -4.28 -9.53 27.13
C GLU A 217 -4.79 -8.11 26.88
N ILE A 218 -3.95 -7.12 27.14
CA ILE A 218 -4.27 -5.69 26.94
C ILE A 218 -4.47 -5.42 25.45
N VAL A 219 -3.54 -5.90 24.63
CA VAL A 219 -3.58 -5.73 23.16
C VAL A 219 -4.77 -6.48 22.57
N ALA A 220 -5.05 -7.70 23.01
CA ALA A 220 -6.21 -8.47 22.54
C ALA A 220 -7.53 -7.76 22.86
N LYS A 221 -7.70 -7.25 24.07
CA LYS A 221 -8.91 -6.52 24.48
C LYS A 221 -9.09 -5.20 23.74
N ALA A 222 -8.01 -4.44 23.58
CA ALA A 222 -8.06 -3.12 22.95
C ALA A 222 -8.19 -3.18 21.42
N LEU A 223 -7.65 -4.21 20.79
CA LEU A 223 -7.42 -4.21 19.34
C LEU A 223 -8.35 -5.15 18.56
N HIS A 224 -9.01 -6.11 19.21
CA HIS A 224 -9.68 -7.21 18.51
C HIS A 224 -10.81 -6.80 17.54
N PRO A 225 -11.70 -5.82 17.78
CA PRO A 225 -12.82 -5.55 16.88
C PRO A 225 -12.50 -4.62 15.70
N LEU A 226 -11.49 -3.77 15.82
CA LEU A 226 -11.25 -2.64 14.89
C LEU A 226 -9.99 -2.81 14.05
N LEU A 227 -9.01 -3.63 14.46
CA LEU A 227 -7.75 -3.80 13.75
C LEU A 227 -7.93 -4.32 12.32
N GLY A 228 -8.81 -5.28 12.13
CA GLY A 228 -9.03 -5.87 10.82
C GLY A 228 -9.51 -4.85 9.80
N PHE A 229 -10.54 -4.09 10.15
CA PHE A 229 -11.13 -3.09 9.25
C PHE A 229 -10.16 -1.94 8.97
N THR A 230 -9.50 -1.41 10.00
CA THR A 230 -8.55 -0.29 9.85
C THR A 230 -7.34 -0.71 9.02
N ALA A 231 -6.79 -1.91 9.27
CA ALA A 231 -5.67 -2.44 8.51
C ALA A 231 -6.00 -2.64 7.03
N ASP A 232 -7.16 -3.24 6.74
CA ASP A 232 -7.65 -3.46 5.38
C ASP A 232 -7.87 -2.14 4.64
N ASN A 233 -8.45 -1.16 5.34
CA ASN A 233 -8.70 0.16 4.78
C ASN A 233 -7.38 0.90 4.49
N ASN A 234 -6.44 0.91 5.42
CA ASN A 234 -5.15 1.55 5.24
C ASN A 234 -4.37 0.92 4.08
N PHE A 235 -4.34 -0.41 3.99
CA PHE A 235 -3.73 -1.10 2.86
C PHE A 235 -4.40 -0.74 1.55
N THR A 236 -5.73 -0.74 1.49
CA THR A 236 -6.51 -0.37 0.31
C THR A 236 -6.22 1.05 -0.15
N GLN A 237 -6.22 2.00 0.78
CA GLN A 237 -5.94 3.42 0.52
C GLN A 237 -4.53 3.63 -0.01
N THR A 238 -3.55 2.90 0.55
CA THR A 238 -2.17 2.96 0.10
C THR A 238 -2.01 2.47 -1.33
N ILE A 239 -2.60 1.32 -1.66
CA ILE A 239 -2.52 0.80 -3.03
C ILE A 239 -3.24 1.73 -4.01
N ALA A 240 -4.38 2.31 -3.62
CA ALA A 240 -5.08 3.32 -4.42
C ALA A 240 -4.23 4.59 -4.63
N PHE A 241 -3.51 5.03 -3.59
CA PHE A 241 -2.58 6.15 -3.68
C PHE A 241 -1.45 5.87 -4.67
N VAL A 242 -0.83 4.68 -4.61
CA VAL A 242 0.22 4.26 -5.55
C VAL A 242 -0.27 4.31 -6.99
N GLY A 243 -1.48 3.82 -7.27
CA GLY A 243 -2.08 3.93 -8.61
C GLY A 243 -2.34 5.37 -9.05
N SER A 244 -2.79 6.22 -8.12
CA SER A 244 -2.98 7.65 -8.40
C SER A 244 -1.66 8.36 -8.69
N LEU A 245 -0.61 7.99 -7.98
CA LEU A 245 0.75 8.50 -8.20
C LEU A 245 1.27 8.07 -9.57
N SER A 246 1.05 6.81 -9.99
CA SER A 246 1.43 6.32 -11.31
C SER A 246 0.75 7.11 -12.43
N ARG A 247 -0.56 7.29 -12.35
CA ARG A 247 -1.30 8.10 -13.33
C ARG A 247 -0.82 9.56 -13.38
N THR A 248 -0.52 10.14 -12.22
CA THR A 248 0.01 11.52 -12.18
C THR A 248 1.39 11.57 -12.81
N THR A 249 2.22 10.56 -12.59
CA THR A 249 3.57 10.45 -13.18
C THR A 249 3.50 10.37 -14.70
N GLU A 250 2.59 9.57 -15.26
CA GLU A 250 2.36 9.47 -16.72
C GLU A 250 1.92 10.78 -17.36
N GLN A 251 1.08 11.54 -16.64
CA GLN A 251 0.46 12.77 -17.17
C GLN A 251 1.30 14.02 -16.95
N ASN A 252 2.09 14.06 -15.88
CA ASN A 252 2.79 15.25 -15.43
C ASN A 252 4.11 14.94 -14.70
N SER A 253 5.09 14.43 -15.44
CA SER A 253 6.43 14.12 -14.89
C SER A 253 7.11 15.33 -14.26
N ARG A 254 6.90 16.54 -14.82
CA ARG A 254 7.47 17.78 -14.24
C ARG A 254 6.96 18.04 -12.81
N SER A 255 5.71 17.70 -12.55
CA SER A 255 5.16 17.79 -11.19
C SER A 255 5.83 16.79 -10.25
N MET A 256 6.08 15.56 -10.73
CA MET A 256 6.78 14.54 -9.95
C MET A 256 8.25 14.87 -9.73
N GLN A 257 8.93 15.44 -10.72
CA GLN A 257 10.30 15.94 -10.56
C GLN A 257 10.37 17.04 -9.49
N ARG A 258 9.43 17.99 -9.51
CA ARG A 258 9.32 19.00 -8.43
C ARG A 258 9.00 18.38 -7.08
N MET A 259 8.11 17.37 -7.02
CA MET A 259 7.84 16.62 -5.81
C MET A 259 9.13 15.98 -5.26
N ALA A 260 9.93 15.34 -6.12
CA ALA A 260 11.20 14.72 -5.74
C ALA A 260 12.15 15.70 -5.03
N THR A 261 12.18 16.99 -5.44
CA THR A 261 13.01 18.00 -4.78
C THR A 261 12.53 18.41 -3.39
N GLN A 262 11.27 18.13 -3.06
CA GLN A 262 10.63 18.47 -1.77
C GLN A 262 10.73 17.34 -0.74
N LEU A 263 11.21 16.15 -1.12
CA LEU A 263 11.31 14.98 -0.23
C LEU A 263 12.52 15.08 0.69
N ASN A 264 12.48 15.97 1.69
CA ASN A 264 13.64 16.34 2.52
C ASN A 264 14.20 15.18 3.37
N ASN A 265 13.38 14.20 3.75
CA ASN A 265 13.78 13.05 4.57
C ASN A 265 14.13 11.80 3.74
N VAL A 266 14.21 11.92 2.41
CA VAL A 266 14.63 10.86 1.50
C VAL A 266 16.08 11.10 1.08
N GLN A 267 16.87 10.04 0.96
CA GLN A 267 18.26 10.12 0.50
C GLN A 267 18.36 10.80 -0.86
N PRO A 268 19.41 11.63 -1.10
CA PRO A 268 19.54 12.39 -2.35
C PRO A 268 19.56 11.55 -3.61
N ASP A 269 20.22 10.39 -3.57
CA ASP A 269 20.30 9.43 -4.68
C ASP A 269 18.94 8.81 -5.00
N VAL A 270 18.15 8.47 -3.99
CA VAL A 270 16.78 7.95 -4.14
C VAL A 270 15.87 9.01 -4.76
N ARG A 271 16.01 10.29 -4.37
CA ARG A 271 15.26 11.40 -4.99
C ARG A 271 15.59 11.55 -6.47
N VAL A 272 16.88 11.43 -6.82
CA VAL A 272 17.32 11.47 -8.22
C VAL A 272 16.77 10.27 -8.99
N GLN A 273 16.79 9.08 -8.42
CA GLN A 273 16.20 7.88 -9.03
C GLN A 273 14.69 8.05 -9.27
N PHE A 274 13.94 8.58 -8.29
CA PHE A 274 12.52 8.87 -8.42
C PHE A 274 12.23 9.86 -9.55
N ALA A 275 12.99 10.95 -9.64
CA ALA A 275 12.83 11.95 -10.68
C ALA A 275 13.10 11.38 -12.09
N LYS A 276 14.18 10.60 -12.26
CA LYS A 276 14.50 9.92 -13.53
C LYS A 276 13.45 8.88 -13.92
N LEU A 277 12.95 8.14 -12.95
CA LEU A 277 11.89 7.15 -13.18
C LEU A 277 10.60 7.83 -13.64
N ALA A 278 10.24 8.96 -13.02
CA ALA A 278 9.08 9.75 -13.43
C ALA A 278 9.20 10.27 -14.86
N GLU A 279 10.38 10.69 -15.28
CA GLU A 279 10.66 11.08 -16.66
C GLU A 279 10.48 9.91 -17.63
N LYS A 280 11.16 8.78 -17.38
CA LYS A 280 11.05 7.54 -18.17
C LYS A 280 9.59 7.06 -18.34
N ILE A 281 8.79 7.15 -17.29
CA ILE A 281 7.38 6.72 -17.35
C ILE A 281 6.55 7.64 -18.21
N SER A 282 6.79 8.95 -18.15
CA SER A 282 6.05 9.92 -18.97
C SER A 282 6.32 9.80 -20.47
N GLU A 283 7.43 9.20 -20.86
CA GLU A 283 7.78 8.92 -22.26
C GLU A 283 7.05 7.69 -22.81
N LYS A 284 6.53 6.82 -21.93
CA LYS A 284 5.71 5.67 -22.33
C LYS A 284 4.33 6.16 -22.79
N PRO A 285 3.64 5.46 -23.73
CA PRO A 285 2.25 5.76 -24.04
C PRO A 285 1.40 5.70 -22.77
N SER A 286 0.72 6.80 -22.44
CA SER A 286 -0.08 6.87 -21.21
C SER A 286 -1.23 5.87 -21.25
N SER A 287 -1.65 5.40 -20.07
CA SER A 287 -2.81 4.51 -19.94
C SER A 287 -4.10 5.12 -20.54
N LEU A 288 -4.24 6.44 -20.48
CA LEU A 288 -5.34 7.16 -21.12
C LEU A 288 -5.23 7.17 -22.65
N ALA A 289 -4.02 7.32 -23.20
CA ALA A 289 -3.80 7.25 -24.63
C ALA A 289 -4.07 5.83 -25.17
N LEU A 290 -3.65 4.80 -24.42
CA LEU A 290 -3.92 3.41 -24.76
C LEU A 290 -5.42 3.09 -24.71
N ARG A 291 -6.17 3.60 -23.74
CA ARG A 291 -7.65 3.49 -23.70
C ARG A 291 -8.30 4.10 -24.94
N ARG A 292 -7.92 5.32 -25.32
CA ARG A 292 -8.46 5.97 -26.52
C ARG A 292 -8.20 5.18 -27.80
N VAL A 293 -7.01 4.56 -27.91
CA VAL A 293 -6.66 3.70 -29.06
C VAL A 293 -7.49 2.42 -29.08
N SER A 294 -7.72 1.80 -27.92
CA SER A 294 -8.57 0.62 -27.76
C SER A 294 -10.03 0.94 -28.15
N ASP A 295 -10.60 2.01 -27.60
CA ASP A 295 -11.97 2.44 -27.88
C ASP A 295 -12.16 2.77 -29.37
N LEU A 296 -11.15 3.39 -30.02
CA LEU A 296 -11.20 3.67 -31.45
C LEU A 296 -11.10 2.40 -32.32
N LYS A 297 -10.37 1.37 -31.88
CA LYS A 297 -10.30 0.08 -32.58
C LYS A 297 -11.62 -0.66 -32.48
N ASP A 298 -12.25 -0.65 -31.31
CA ASP A 298 -13.55 -1.29 -31.08
C ASP A 298 -14.65 -0.61 -31.90
N LEU A 299 -14.67 0.72 -31.96
CA LEU A 299 -15.59 1.47 -32.80
C LEU A 299 -15.39 1.17 -34.30
N LYS A 300 -14.15 1.07 -34.78
CA LYS A 300 -13.86 0.67 -36.16
C LYS A 300 -14.21 -0.78 -36.47
N GLY A 301 -14.09 -1.67 -35.47
CA GLY A 301 -14.50 -3.06 -35.59
C GLY A 301 -16.03 -3.21 -35.72
N VAL A 302 -16.79 -2.40 -35.00
CA VAL A 302 -18.28 -2.35 -35.10
C VAL A 302 -18.70 -1.77 -36.45
N ALA A 303 -18.12 -0.65 -36.89
CA ALA A 303 -18.46 -0.02 -38.18
C ALA A 303 -18.17 -0.92 -39.40
N ARG A 304 -17.14 -1.79 -39.34
CA ARG A 304 -16.90 -2.77 -40.41
C ARG A 304 -17.91 -3.92 -40.45
N LYS A 305 -18.46 -4.32 -39.31
CA LYS A 305 -19.48 -5.37 -39.25
C LYS A 305 -20.84 -4.89 -39.82
N ASP A 306 -21.15 -3.62 -39.66
CA ASP A 306 -22.39 -3.04 -40.20
C ASP A 306 -22.34 -2.88 -41.74
N ASP A 307 -21.16 -2.57 -42.32
CA ASP A 307 -21.00 -2.49 -43.78
C ASP A 307 -21.10 -3.83 -44.49
N ASP A 308 -20.59 -4.91 -43.87
CA ASP A 308 -20.71 -6.29 -44.43
C ASP A 308 -22.13 -6.85 -44.30
N SER A 309 -22.99 -6.29 -43.46
CA SER A 309 -24.40 -6.72 -43.30
C SER A 309 -25.35 -6.05 -44.29
N ILE A 310 -24.93 -4.97 -44.98
CA ILE A 310 -25.75 -4.27 -45.97
C ILE A 310 -25.51 -4.76 -47.41
N GLN A 311 -24.47 -5.59 -47.63
CA GLN A 311 -24.17 -6.16 -48.96
C GLN A 311 -24.62 -7.61 -49.17
N ARG A 312 -25.55 -8.14 -48.34
CA ARG A 312 -26.16 -9.45 -48.57
C ARG A 312 -27.64 -9.37 -48.79
#